data_b3cbdfe44372a228c71858a666f03e69
#
_entry.id   b3cbdfe44372a228c71858a666f03e69
#
_cell.length_a   1.000
_cell.length_b   1.000
_cell.length_c   1.000
_cell.angle_alpha   90.00
_cell.angle_beta   90.00
_cell.angle_gamma   90.00
#
_symmetry.space_group_name_H-M   'P 1'
#
loop_
_entity.id
_entity.type
_entity.pdbx_description
1 polymer ?
#
loop_
_entity_poly.entity_id
_entity_poly.type
_entity_poly.pdbx_seq_one_letter_code
_entity_poly.pdbx_strand_id
1 'polypeptide(L)'
;RKVDIVLSGEIYEQDIRLYTIPEVPPLTFYISSISAFTDNTERYLTKVIERRASANTECRIAFELGKADIKLDLADNLFEIQKIKTTLADLLNNETFDLDSILVSATASPEGSLSLNSSLANKRSESVSKYFNEFMKEYSDSLILEGGVSMDLEGNNMEYTKQVQEIRFTPRSIPENWDDLYMF
;
A
#
# COMPACT_ATOMS: atom_id res chain seq x y z
N ARG A 1 40.85 -8.74 -9.83
CA ARG A 1 42.26 -8.72 -9.40
C ARG A 1 43.15 -8.59 -10.63
N LYS A 2 44.16 -7.69 -10.60
CA LYS A 2 45.15 -7.55 -11.66
C LYS A 2 46.34 -8.47 -11.33
N VAL A 3 46.79 -9.25 -12.29
CA VAL A 3 47.98 -10.11 -12.18
C VAL A 3 48.87 -9.82 -13.34
N ASP A 4 50.12 -9.46 -13.06
CA ASP A 4 51.16 -9.22 -14.05
C ASP A 4 52.13 -10.41 -14.04
N ILE A 5 52.37 -11.01 -15.21
CA ILE A 5 53.33 -12.10 -15.37
C ILE A 5 54.54 -11.54 -16.13
N VAL A 6 55.66 -11.64 -15.51
CA VAL A 6 56.95 -11.26 -16.12
C VAL A 6 57.75 -12.50 -16.46
N LEU A 7 58.21 -12.60 -17.69
CA LEU A 7 59.07 -13.69 -18.14
C LEU A 7 60.54 -13.23 -18.05
N SER A 8 61.34 -13.95 -17.28
CA SER A 8 62.78 -13.75 -17.21
C SER A 8 63.52 -15.09 -17.24
N GLY A 9 64.66 -15.12 -17.78
CA GLY A 9 65.48 -16.35 -17.81
C GLY A 9 66.88 -16.14 -18.41
N GLU A 10 67.77 -17.08 -18.10
CA GLU A 10 69.13 -17.10 -18.61
C GLU A 10 69.41 -18.53 -19.11
N ILE A 11 70.17 -18.61 -20.19
CA ILE A 11 70.62 -19.90 -20.77
C ILE A 11 72.12 -20.03 -20.47
N TYR A 12 72.47 -21.19 -19.86
CA TYR A 12 73.83 -21.52 -19.53
C TYR A 12 74.29 -22.79 -20.26
N GLU A 13 75.58 -22.85 -20.64
CA GLU A 13 76.23 -24.06 -21.10
C GLU A 13 77.54 -24.21 -20.28
N GLN A 14 77.72 -25.30 -19.53
CA GLN A 14 78.87 -25.57 -18.70
C GLN A 14 79.34 -24.37 -17.84
N ASP A 15 78.40 -23.77 -17.09
CA ASP A 15 78.60 -22.56 -16.25
C ASP A 15 78.88 -21.25 -16.99
N ILE A 16 78.87 -21.26 -18.33
CA ILE A 16 78.97 -20.04 -19.13
C ILE A 16 77.55 -19.59 -19.52
N ARG A 17 77.20 -18.33 -19.14
CA ARG A 17 75.93 -17.73 -19.56
C ARG A 17 76.01 -17.39 -21.05
N LEU A 18 75.18 -18.10 -21.84
CA LEU A 18 75.11 -17.92 -23.28
C LEU A 18 74.16 -16.80 -23.70
N TYR A 19 73.02 -16.71 -22.98
CA TYR A 19 72.00 -15.78 -23.37
C TYR A 19 71.14 -15.40 -22.17
N THR A 20 70.77 -14.12 -22.12
CA THR A 20 69.77 -13.63 -21.18
C THR A 20 68.53 -13.22 -21.95
N ILE A 21 67.38 -13.73 -21.57
CA ILE A 21 66.09 -13.35 -22.17
C ILE A 21 65.90 -11.85 -21.91
N PRO A 22 65.76 -11.02 -22.96
CA PRO A 22 65.55 -9.59 -22.77
C PRO A 22 64.22 -9.36 -22.02
N GLU A 23 64.16 -8.28 -21.22
CA GLU A 23 62.96 -7.90 -20.49
C GLU A 23 61.81 -7.69 -21.47
N VAL A 24 60.77 -8.53 -21.34
CA VAL A 24 59.53 -8.43 -22.13
C VAL A 24 58.53 -7.67 -21.30
N PRO A 25 57.70 -6.81 -21.90
CA PRO A 25 56.61 -6.15 -21.19
C PRO A 25 55.75 -7.16 -20.46
N PRO A 26 55.34 -6.90 -19.19
CA PRO A 26 54.55 -7.83 -18.43
C PRO A 26 53.22 -8.12 -19.09
N LEU A 27 52.84 -9.41 -19.13
CA LEU A 27 51.52 -9.82 -19.57
C LEU A 27 50.53 -9.58 -18.42
N THR A 28 49.64 -8.64 -18.62
CA THR A 28 48.62 -8.28 -17.61
C THR A 28 47.31 -9.07 -17.82
N PHE A 29 46.91 -9.77 -16.78
CA PHE A 29 45.63 -10.46 -16.73
C PHE A 29 44.71 -9.88 -15.67
N TYR A 30 43.44 -9.77 -15.98
CA TYR A 30 42.41 -9.40 -15.01
C TYR A 30 41.61 -10.66 -14.61
N ILE A 31 41.80 -11.10 -13.36
CA ILE A 31 41.04 -12.21 -12.81
C ILE A 31 39.81 -11.62 -12.09
N SER A 32 38.65 -11.78 -12.68
CA SER A 32 37.40 -11.52 -11.97
C SER A 32 37.09 -12.72 -11.07
N SER A 33 37.00 -12.49 -9.76
CA SER A 33 36.54 -13.53 -8.83
C SER A 33 35.02 -13.69 -8.96
N ILE A 34 34.53 -14.92 -8.81
CA ILE A 34 33.09 -15.23 -8.77
C ILE A 34 32.36 -14.41 -7.72
N SER A 35 33.03 -14.02 -6.63
CA SER A 35 32.49 -13.10 -5.62
C SER A 35 32.09 -11.73 -6.18
N ALA A 36 32.72 -11.25 -7.26
CA ALA A 36 32.29 -10.01 -7.92
C ALA A 36 30.97 -10.20 -8.71
N PHE A 37 30.64 -11.43 -9.09
CA PHE A 37 29.37 -11.75 -9.72
C PHE A 37 28.24 -11.91 -8.67
N THR A 38 28.53 -12.43 -7.48
CA THR A 38 27.56 -12.51 -6.38
C THR A 38 27.18 -11.12 -5.88
N ASP A 39 28.11 -10.21 -5.74
CA ASP A 39 27.82 -8.82 -5.36
C ASP A 39 26.97 -8.07 -6.40
N ASN A 40 27.03 -8.47 -7.67
CA ASN A 40 26.21 -7.88 -8.73
C ASN A 40 24.81 -8.51 -8.82
N THR A 41 24.63 -9.74 -8.35
CA THR A 41 23.30 -10.40 -8.32
C THR A 41 22.44 -9.88 -7.18
N GLU A 42 22.99 -9.46 -6.07
CA GLU A 42 22.25 -8.80 -4.98
C GLU A 42 21.85 -7.35 -5.31
N ARG A 43 22.39 -6.76 -6.36
CA ARG A 43 22.00 -5.42 -6.85
C ARG A 43 20.77 -5.39 -7.74
N TYR A 44 20.11 -6.50 -7.99
CA TYR A 44 18.76 -6.48 -8.51
C TYR A 44 17.81 -6.07 -7.38
N LEU A 45 17.71 -4.76 -7.21
CA LEU A 45 16.75 -4.09 -6.36
C LEU A 45 15.37 -4.67 -6.66
N THR A 46 14.74 -5.21 -5.66
CA THR A 46 13.29 -5.36 -5.64
C THR A 46 12.73 -3.95 -5.73
N LYS A 47 12.45 -3.49 -6.94
CA LYS A 47 11.76 -2.22 -7.14
C LYS A 47 10.31 -2.47 -6.81
N VAL A 48 9.89 -2.11 -5.62
CA VAL A 48 8.49 -2.07 -5.26
C VAL A 48 7.85 -0.97 -6.12
N ILE A 49 6.99 -1.37 -7.05
CA ILE A 49 6.20 -0.45 -7.85
C ILE A 49 4.85 -0.33 -7.16
N GLU A 50 4.66 0.74 -6.43
CA GLU A 50 3.35 1.10 -5.92
C GLU A 50 2.47 1.54 -7.09
N ARG A 51 1.34 0.88 -7.27
CA ARG A 51 0.32 1.27 -8.23
C ARG A 51 -0.90 1.73 -7.46
N ARG A 52 -1.32 2.95 -7.71
CA ARG A 52 -2.60 3.46 -7.19
C ARG A 52 -3.70 3.09 -8.16
N ALA A 53 -4.72 2.43 -7.66
CA ALA A 53 -5.94 2.12 -8.37
C ALA A 53 -7.14 2.68 -7.60
N SER A 54 -8.13 3.16 -8.32
CA SER A 54 -9.43 3.53 -7.71
C SER A 54 -10.45 2.46 -8.05
N ALA A 55 -11.18 2.02 -7.05
CA ALA A 55 -12.33 1.15 -7.20
C ALA A 55 -13.58 1.87 -6.74
N ASN A 56 -14.67 1.74 -7.48
CA ASN A 56 -15.96 2.30 -7.13
C ASN A 56 -16.91 1.18 -6.70
N THR A 57 -17.52 1.37 -5.57
CA THR A 57 -18.63 0.52 -5.11
C THR A 57 -19.84 1.39 -4.89
N GLU A 58 -20.98 0.98 -5.37
CA GLU A 58 -22.24 1.69 -5.17
C GLU A 58 -23.00 1.05 -4.01
N CYS A 59 -23.35 1.90 -3.03
CA CYS A 59 -24.20 1.56 -1.90
C CYS A 59 -25.19 2.70 -1.70
N ARG A 60 -26.41 2.37 -1.36
CA ARG A 60 -27.48 3.36 -1.18
C ARG A 60 -27.95 3.38 0.26
N ILE A 61 -27.59 4.44 0.99
CA ILE A 61 -28.09 4.70 2.34
C ILE A 61 -29.23 5.71 2.24
N ALA A 62 -30.42 5.30 2.64
CA ALA A 62 -31.59 6.15 2.68
C ALA A 62 -31.59 7.05 3.91
N PHE A 63 -32.10 8.27 3.74
CA PHE A 63 -32.27 9.24 4.82
C PHE A 63 -33.70 9.70 4.89
N GLU A 64 -34.19 10.01 6.07
CA GLU A 64 -35.48 10.68 6.22
C GLU A 64 -35.44 12.08 5.56
N LEU A 65 -36.61 12.54 5.15
CA LEU A 65 -36.77 13.85 4.50
C LEU A 65 -36.19 14.96 5.39
N GLY A 66 -35.26 15.74 4.82
CA GLY A 66 -34.61 16.84 5.50
C GLY A 66 -33.67 16.47 6.64
N LYS A 67 -33.38 15.17 6.85
CA LYS A 67 -32.47 14.69 7.90
C LYS A 67 -31.19 14.12 7.33
N ALA A 68 -30.16 14.05 8.17
CA ALA A 68 -28.86 13.52 7.87
C ALA A 68 -28.44 12.38 8.83
N ASP A 69 -29.30 12.02 9.77
CA ASP A 69 -29.04 10.94 10.72
C ASP A 69 -29.25 9.58 10.03
N ILE A 70 -28.31 8.66 10.23
CA ILE A 70 -28.40 7.30 9.72
C ILE A 70 -29.35 6.51 10.62
N LYS A 71 -30.41 5.96 10.03
CA LYS A 71 -31.34 5.04 10.68
C LYS A 71 -31.20 3.67 10.04
N LEU A 72 -30.87 2.66 10.85
CA LEU A 72 -30.70 1.29 10.37
C LEU A 72 -32.00 0.61 9.95
N ASP A 73 -33.10 1.03 10.55
CA ASP A 73 -34.47 0.52 10.29
C ASP A 73 -35.16 1.19 9.10
N LEU A 74 -34.51 2.18 8.46
CA LEU A 74 -35.04 2.87 7.31
C LEU A 74 -34.67 2.15 6.02
N ALA A 75 -35.70 1.76 5.23
CA ALA A 75 -35.53 1.04 3.97
C ALA A 75 -34.56 -0.16 4.10
N ASP A 76 -33.61 -0.28 3.20
CA ASP A 76 -32.63 -1.36 3.20
C ASP A 76 -31.27 -0.98 3.87
N ASN A 77 -31.26 0.09 4.69
CA ASN A 77 -30.05 0.63 5.28
C ASN A 77 -29.23 -0.43 6.05
N LEU A 78 -29.89 -1.28 6.81
CA LEU A 78 -29.20 -2.32 7.58
C LEU A 78 -28.42 -3.26 6.64
N PHE A 79 -29.03 -3.67 5.55
CA PHE A 79 -28.41 -4.57 4.56
C PHE A 79 -27.25 -3.88 3.83
N GLU A 80 -27.47 -2.65 3.36
CA GLU A 80 -26.46 -1.88 2.64
C GLU A 80 -25.25 -1.55 3.53
N ILE A 81 -25.48 -1.15 4.78
CA ILE A 81 -24.42 -0.89 5.74
C ILE A 81 -23.64 -2.17 6.06
N GLN A 82 -24.32 -3.31 6.19
CA GLN A 82 -23.67 -4.58 6.44
C GLN A 82 -22.80 -5.03 5.27
N LYS A 83 -23.29 -4.82 4.05
CA LYS A 83 -22.55 -5.05 2.82
C LYS A 83 -21.27 -4.20 2.76
N ILE A 84 -21.35 -2.92 3.09
CA ILE A 84 -20.18 -2.04 3.14
C ILE A 84 -19.16 -2.53 4.20
N LYS A 85 -19.64 -2.86 5.41
CA LYS A 85 -18.78 -3.38 6.48
C LYS A 85 -18.04 -4.65 6.08
N THR A 86 -18.73 -5.58 5.45
CA THR A 86 -18.10 -6.81 4.94
C THR A 86 -17.06 -6.51 3.88
N THR A 87 -17.40 -5.66 2.91
CA THR A 87 -16.45 -5.25 1.86
C THR A 87 -15.19 -4.57 2.42
N LEU A 88 -15.37 -3.70 3.43
CA LEU A 88 -14.24 -3.06 4.11
C LEU A 88 -13.37 -4.08 4.85
N ALA A 89 -13.98 -5.02 5.57
CA ALA A 89 -13.26 -6.08 6.24
C ALA A 89 -12.47 -6.97 5.27
N ASP A 90 -13.08 -7.33 4.13
CA ASP A 90 -12.42 -8.12 3.08
C ASP A 90 -11.23 -7.37 2.46
N LEU A 91 -11.38 -6.06 2.21
CA LEU A 91 -10.29 -5.22 1.69
C LEU A 91 -9.13 -5.09 2.68
N LEU A 92 -9.43 -4.94 3.97
CA LEU A 92 -8.42 -4.84 5.02
C LEU A 92 -7.68 -6.15 5.27
N ASN A 93 -8.32 -7.28 5.02
CA ASN A 93 -7.68 -8.59 5.12
C ASN A 93 -6.94 -9.00 3.85
N ASN A 94 -7.00 -8.20 2.79
CA ASN A 94 -6.33 -8.49 1.55
C ASN A 94 -4.88 -8.01 1.58
N GLU A 95 -3.94 -8.93 1.49
CA GLU A 95 -2.50 -8.63 1.52
C GLU A 95 -1.97 -7.95 0.23
N THR A 96 -2.80 -7.90 -0.81
CA THR A 96 -2.39 -7.36 -2.13
C THR A 96 -2.66 -5.86 -2.25
N PHE A 97 -3.61 -5.33 -1.49
CA PHE A 97 -4.05 -3.94 -1.57
C PHE A 97 -3.93 -3.25 -0.22
N ASP A 98 -3.33 -2.06 -0.25
CA ASP A 98 -3.35 -1.12 0.87
C ASP A 98 -4.43 -0.07 0.60
N LEU A 99 -5.43 0.01 1.49
CA LEU A 99 -6.52 0.95 1.38
C LEU A 99 -6.14 2.31 1.98
N ASP A 100 -5.83 3.30 1.13
CA ASP A 100 -5.37 4.63 1.54
C ASP A 100 -6.53 5.53 2.01
N SER A 101 -7.60 5.60 1.20
CA SER A 101 -8.72 6.51 1.49
C SER A 101 -10.02 6.07 0.84
N ILE A 102 -11.13 6.45 1.44
CA ILE A 102 -12.48 6.21 0.95
C ILE A 102 -13.18 7.54 0.74
N LEU A 103 -13.68 7.77 -0.47
CA LEU A 103 -14.49 8.93 -0.79
C LEU A 103 -15.96 8.59 -0.57
N VAL A 104 -16.62 9.32 0.34
CA VAL A 104 -18.03 9.17 0.64
C VAL A 104 -18.81 10.29 -0.04
N SER A 105 -19.54 9.96 -1.10
CA SER A 105 -20.40 10.94 -1.78
C SER A 105 -21.83 10.83 -1.30
N ALA A 106 -22.43 11.93 -0.89
CA ALA A 106 -23.84 12.00 -0.53
C ALA A 106 -24.58 13.07 -1.35
N THR A 107 -25.82 12.78 -1.63
CA THR A 107 -26.70 13.64 -2.46
C THR A 107 -27.91 14.09 -1.66
N ALA A 108 -28.56 15.15 -2.13
CA ALA A 108 -29.89 15.54 -1.70
C ALA A 108 -30.84 15.51 -2.90
N SER A 109 -32.15 15.31 -2.64
CA SER A 109 -33.19 15.44 -3.66
C SER A 109 -33.20 16.85 -4.23
N PRO A 110 -33.39 17.03 -5.55
CA PRO A 110 -33.42 18.35 -6.18
C PRO A 110 -34.64 19.20 -5.77
N GLU A 111 -35.59 18.62 -5.03
CA GLU A 111 -36.73 19.33 -4.47
C GLU A 111 -36.28 20.29 -3.36
N GLY A 112 -36.19 21.55 -3.60
CA GLY A 112 -35.79 22.55 -2.62
C GLY A 112 -34.80 23.57 -3.15
N SER A 113 -34.30 24.42 -2.25
CA SER A 113 -33.25 25.38 -2.65
C SER A 113 -31.88 24.72 -2.70
N LEU A 114 -31.06 25.10 -3.68
CA LEU A 114 -29.70 24.60 -3.86
C LEU A 114 -28.86 24.72 -2.57
N SER A 115 -29.03 25.82 -1.82
CA SER A 115 -28.27 26.04 -0.59
C SER A 115 -28.67 25.07 0.54
N LEU A 116 -29.96 24.75 0.67
CA LEU A 116 -30.43 23.75 1.63
C LEU A 116 -29.98 22.36 1.23
N ASN A 117 -30.09 22.01 -0.05
CA ASN A 117 -29.66 20.72 -0.60
C ASN A 117 -28.15 20.51 -0.44
N SER A 118 -27.37 21.57 -0.68
CA SER A 118 -25.92 21.54 -0.47
C SER A 118 -25.57 21.29 1.01
N SER A 119 -26.22 22.02 1.91
CA SER A 119 -26.02 21.82 3.36
C SER A 119 -26.44 20.41 3.81
N LEU A 120 -27.56 19.92 3.29
CA LEU A 120 -28.06 18.57 3.64
C LEU A 120 -27.16 17.46 3.10
N ALA A 121 -26.72 17.56 1.85
CA ALA A 121 -25.78 16.60 1.26
C ALA A 121 -24.46 16.56 2.02
N ASN A 122 -23.96 17.73 2.44
CA ASN A 122 -22.74 17.80 3.25
C ASN A 122 -22.90 17.10 4.60
N LYS A 123 -23.98 17.40 5.32
CA LYS A 123 -24.27 16.74 6.61
C LYS A 123 -24.44 15.25 6.48
N ARG A 124 -25.07 14.76 5.40
CA ARG A 124 -25.21 13.34 5.11
C ARG A 124 -23.87 12.65 4.87
N SER A 125 -23.02 13.24 4.02
CA SER A 125 -21.68 12.69 3.76
C SER A 125 -20.80 12.67 5.03
N GLU A 126 -20.90 13.71 5.86
CA GLU A 126 -20.22 13.76 7.16
C GLU A 126 -20.74 12.69 8.13
N SER A 127 -22.07 12.49 8.22
CA SER A 127 -22.67 11.47 9.06
C SER A 127 -22.25 10.07 8.68
N VAL A 128 -22.22 9.76 7.37
CA VAL A 128 -21.76 8.47 6.86
C VAL A 128 -20.26 8.29 7.14
N SER A 129 -19.46 9.30 6.87
CA SER A 129 -18.01 9.26 7.13
C SER A 129 -17.72 9.01 8.62
N LYS A 130 -18.46 9.69 9.51
CA LYS A 130 -18.33 9.52 10.95
C LYS A 130 -18.72 8.10 11.38
N TYR A 131 -19.84 7.58 10.88
CA TYR A 131 -20.31 6.23 11.21
C TYR A 131 -19.27 5.16 10.84
N PHE A 132 -18.69 5.26 9.64
CA PHE A 132 -17.69 4.28 9.21
C PHE A 132 -16.31 4.50 9.87
N ASN A 133 -15.95 5.72 10.25
CA ASN A 133 -14.76 5.95 11.08
C ASN A 133 -14.88 5.29 12.46
N GLU A 134 -16.08 5.39 13.09
CA GLU A 134 -16.34 4.73 14.37
C GLU A 134 -16.30 3.20 14.21
N PHE A 135 -16.91 2.67 13.16
CA PHE A 135 -16.84 1.24 12.86
C PHE A 135 -15.37 0.77 12.63
N MET A 136 -14.57 1.52 11.89
CA MET A 136 -13.18 1.18 11.64
C MET A 136 -12.36 1.15 12.92
N LYS A 137 -12.63 2.08 13.83
CA LYS A 137 -11.97 2.07 15.13
C LYS A 137 -12.32 0.84 15.95
N GLU A 138 -13.61 0.50 16.04
CA GLU A 138 -14.07 -0.71 16.74
C GLU A 138 -13.50 -1.99 16.11
N TYR A 139 -13.43 -2.04 14.78
CA TYR A 139 -12.86 -3.16 14.04
C TYR A 139 -11.35 -3.30 14.28
N SER A 140 -10.62 -2.17 14.28
CA SER A 140 -9.20 -2.12 14.62
C SER A 140 -8.93 -2.63 16.02
N ASP A 141 -9.71 -2.14 17.00
CA ASP A 141 -9.58 -2.56 18.39
C ASP A 141 -9.85 -4.08 18.56
N SER A 142 -10.83 -4.63 17.82
CA SER A 142 -11.10 -6.07 17.82
C SER A 142 -9.97 -6.90 17.24
N LEU A 143 -9.36 -6.45 16.14
CA LEU A 143 -8.21 -7.14 15.53
C LEU A 143 -6.97 -7.14 16.43
N ILE A 144 -6.74 -6.07 17.18
CA ILE A 144 -5.65 -6.00 18.16
C ILE A 144 -5.89 -7.02 19.28
N LEU A 145 -7.14 -7.17 19.73
CA LEU A 145 -7.50 -8.15 20.76
C LEU A 145 -7.37 -9.59 20.29
N GLU A 146 -7.74 -9.87 19.02
CA GLU A 146 -7.64 -11.21 18.42
C GLU A 146 -6.21 -11.57 17.98
N GLY A 147 -5.42 -10.59 17.55
CA GLY A 147 -4.08 -10.80 17.00
C GLY A 147 -3.02 -11.24 18.02
N GLY A 148 -3.30 -11.10 19.31
CA GLY A 148 -2.35 -11.40 20.37
C GLY A 148 -1.15 -10.43 20.40
N VAL A 149 -0.47 -10.39 21.52
CA VAL A 149 0.78 -9.65 21.71
C VAL A 149 1.92 -10.64 21.55
N SER A 150 2.76 -10.50 20.54
CA SER A 150 4.03 -11.21 20.49
C SER A 150 5.06 -10.45 21.32
N MET A 151 5.61 -11.11 22.34
CA MET A 151 6.78 -10.63 23.06
C MET A 151 8.04 -11.19 22.40
N ASP A 152 9.06 -10.35 22.21
CA ASP A 152 10.38 -10.87 21.89
C ASP A 152 10.93 -11.70 23.08
N LEU A 153 11.88 -12.58 22.82
CA LEU A 153 12.47 -13.45 23.82
C LEU A 153 13.18 -12.67 24.97
N GLU A 154 13.41 -11.39 24.80
CA GLU A 154 14.04 -10.48 25.76
C GLU A 154 13.01 -9.67 26.58
N GLY A 155 11.72 -9.74 26.22
CA GLY A 155 10.63 -9.11 26.99
C GLY A 155 10.55 -7.58 26.88
N ASN A 156 11.30 -6.98 25.95
CA ASN A 156 11.47 -5.51 25.90
C ASN A 156 10.58 -4.81 24.88
N ASN A 157 10.03 -5.50 23.88
CA ASN A 157 9.17 -4.91 22.86
C ASN A 157 7.86 -5.68 22.73
N MET A 158 6.74 -4.97 22.89
CA MET A 158 5.42 -5.45 22.52
C MET A 158 5.19 -5.11 21.04
N GLU A 159 5.35 -6.06 20.15
CA GLU A 159 4.94 -5.93 18.76
C GLU A 159 3.52 -6.46 18.59
N TYR A 160 2.60 -5.60 18.21
CA TYR A 160 1.26 -6.01 17.81
C TYR A 160 1.34 -6.69 16.45
N THR A 161 0.87 -7.90 16.34
CA THR A 161 1.03 -8.77 15.15
C THR A 161 0.26 -8.27 13.93
N LYS A 162 -0.65 -7.30 14.07
CA LYS A 162 -1.36 -6.64 12.98
C LYS A 162 -1.46 -5.14 13.25
N GLN A 163 -0.72 -4.36 12.47
CA GLN A 163 -0.97 -2.92 12.37
C GLN A 163 -2.20 -2.73 11.47
N VAL A 164 -3.26 -2.17 12.01
CA VAL A 164 -4.41 -1.76 11.21
C VAL A 164 -4.11 -0.42 10.58
N GLN A 165 -4.14 -0.38 9.26
CA GLN A 165 -3.90 0.83 8.50
C GLN A 165 -4.97 1.88 8.81
N GLU A 166 -4.57 3.12 9.06
CA GLU A 166 -5.49 4.23 9.27
C GLU A 166 -6.08 4.67 7.93
N ILE A 167 -7.37 4.41 7.73
CA ILE A 167 -8.11 4.76 6.53
C ILE A 167 -8.79 6.11 6.72
N ARG A 168 -8.63 6.99 5.75
CA ARG A 168 -9.28 8.31 5.75
C ARG A 168 -10.60 8.27 4.98
N PHE A 169 -11.70 8.62 5.63
CA PHE A 169 -12.97 8.86 4.99
C PHE A 169 -13.09 10.34 4.64
N THR A 170 -13.21 10.61 3.35
CA THR A 170 -13.31 11.98 2.83
C THR A 170 -14.75 12.24 2.39
N PRO A 171 -15.51 13.09 3.09
CA PRO A 171 -16.87 13.42 2.69
C PRO A 171 -16.87 14.30 1.44
N ARG A 172 -17.80 14.04 0.54
CA ARG A 172 -18.08 14.83 -0.65
C ARG A 172 -19.58 15.05 -0.79
N SER A 173 -20.00 16.29 -0.94
CA SER A 173 -21.39 16.60 -1.19
C SER A 173 -21.64 16.81 -2.69
N ILE A 174 -22.74 16.25 -3.16
CA ILE A 174 -23.32 16.51 -4.49
C ILE A 174 -24.69 17.12 -4.21
N PRO A 175 -24.86 18.45 -4.38
CA PRO A 175 -26.06 19.15 -3.90
C PRO A 175 -27.38 18.67 -4.46
N GLU A 176 -27.37 18.23 -5.72
CA GLU A 176 -28.54 17.78 -6.44
C GLU A 176 -28.23 16.57 -7.30
N ASN A 177 -29.03 15.53 -7.16
CA ASN A 177 -28.92 14.32 -7.97
C ASN A 177 -30.09 14.27 -8.96
N TRP A 178 -29.87 14.85 -10.12
CA TRP A 178 -30.86 14.88 -11.20
C TRP A 178 -30.98 13.52 -11.91
N ASP A 179 -29.91 12.73 -11.89
CA ASP A 179 -29.87 11.43 -12.57
C ASP A 179 -30.85 10.45 -11.91
N ASP A 180 -30.93 10.41 -10.59
CA ASP A 180 -31.86 9.57 -9.87
C ASP A 180 -33.33 10.04 -10.04
N LEU A 181 -33.54 11.34 -10.25
CA LEU A 181 -34.90 11.87 -10.47
C LEU A 181 -35.49 11.44 -11.82
N TYR A 182 -34.66 11.26 -12.85
CA TYR A 182 -35.10 10.85 -14.17
C TYR A 182 -35.28 9.33 -14.32
N MET A 183 -34.87 8.55 -13.32
CA MET A 183 -34.99 7.10 -13.33
C MET A 183 -36.35 6.59 -12.76
N PHE A 184 -37.18 7.47 -12.24
CA PHE A 184 -38.54 7.24 -11.80
C PHE A 184 -39.52 7.93 -12.78
#